data_0c9abfadb4f6c15ea31397b0de0a9fc5
#
_entry.id   0c9abfadb4f6c15ea31397b0de0a9fc5
#
_cell.length_a   1.000
_cell.length_b   1.000
_cell.length_c   1.000
_cell.angle_alpha   90.00
_cell.angle_beta   90.00
_cell.angle_gamma   90.00
#
_symmetry.space_group_name_H-M   'P 1'
#
loop_
_entity.id
_entity.type
_entity.pdbx_description
1 polymer ?
#
loop_
_entity_poly.entity_id
_entity_poly.type
_entity_poly.pdbx_seq_one_letter_code
_entity_poly.pdbx_strand_id
1 'polypeptide(L)'
;VAVIQIVGNQSGAGKTSMAAALLVTASKAGNQAAYYKPFSDERTADSDVAFMSGLLESIGGPTVPTPGNKSDSGELSTAQSEVSRLESKAGIVIIEGPDASAPYGIPSKVILVHRGPQEAVAESVSSAGSDLAAVVVNAVPIHRRDEVARGLAGQSVPVAVIPESRGMLTVTVGQLTEHLGGEWVLDPVNADAPIERFMIGGNIMDEGPTYFGRYANQAVITRVERPDIQMASMCDKTCCLVLTGPGDPSDYIKSEALKRDVPLIQVRTNTLDTADALAGLLDKADARTAAKADHFAGLLETYLGAEGLEQLLS
;
A
#
# COMPACT_ATOMS: atom_id res chain seq x y z
N VAL A 1 -24.22 12.91 7.28
CA VAL A 1 -23.25 11.78 7.40
C VAL A 1 -23.20 11.06 6.07
N ALA A 2 -21.99 10.89 5.53
CA ALA A 2 -21.78 10.12 4.32
C ALA A 2 -21.49 8.67 4.66
N VAL A 3 -22.25 7.72 4.11
CA VAL A 3 -21.96 6.28 4.19
C VAL A 3 -21.46 5.83 2.82
N ILE A 4 -20.25 5.27 2.79
CA ILE A 4 -19.56 4.88 1.55
C ILE A 4 -19.23 3.39 1.62
N GLN A 5 -19.70 2.60 0.66
CA GLN A 5 -19.34 1.19 0.54
C GLN A 5 -18.37 0.98 -0.63
N ILE A 6 -17.23 0.36 -0.35
CA ILE A 6 -16.21 0.05 -1.35
C ILE A 6 -16.37 -1.40 -1.76
N VAL A 7 -16.71 -1.65 -3.01
CA VAL A 7 -16.82 -3.00 -3.57
C VAL A 7 -15.68 -3.28 -4.54
N GLY A 8 -15.26 -4.53 -4.66
CA GLY A 8 -14.22 -4.97 -5.59
C GLY A 8 -14.77 -5.95 -6.62
N ASN A 9 -14.21 -5.97 -7.82
CA ASN A 9 -14.54 -7.03 -8.78
C ASN A 9 -13.89 -8.38 -8.46
N GLN A 10 -12.87 -8.35 -7.60
CA GLN A 10 -12.14 -9.55 -7.17
C GLN A 10 -11.35 -9.27 -5.88
N SER A 11 -10.85 -10.33 -5.24
CA SER A 11 -9.90 -10.20 -4.14
C SER A 11 -8.61 -9.54 -4.61
N GLY A 12 -8.02 -8.68 -3.78
CA GLY A 12 -6.83 -7.92 -4.14
C GLY A 12 -7.07 -6.79 -5.17
N ALA A 13 -8.33 -6.40 -5.44
CA ALA A 13 -8.63 -5.26 -6.31
C ALA A 13 -8.09 -3.92 -5.73
N GLY A 14 -7.92 -3.82 -4.41
CA GLY A 14 -7.40 -2.64 -3.71
C GLY A 14 -8.45 -1.94 -2.84
N LYS A 15 -9.50 -2.64 -2.40
CA LYS A 15 -10.54 -2.09 -1.51
C LYS A 15 -9.96 -1.52 -0.22
N THR A 16 -9.11 -2.29 0.46
CA THR A 16 -8.46 -1.88 1.71
C THR A 16 -7.59 -0.63 1.51
N SER A 17 -6.83 -0.57 0.39
CA SER A 17 -6.05 0.63 0.05
C SER A 17 -6.94 1.85 -0.22
N MET A 18 -8.08 1.64 -0.90
CA MET A 18 -9.08 2.69 -1.14
C MET A 18 -9.69 3.18 0.17
N ALA A 19 -10.09 2.27 1.06
CA ALA A 19 -10.66 2.61 2.37
C ALA A 19 -9.65 3.41 3.21
N ALA A 20 -8.40 2.94 3.29
CA ALA A 20 -7.34 3.62 4.03
C ALA A 20 -7.06 5.02 3.46
N ALA A 21 -7.01 5.16 2.14
CA ALA A 21 -6.81 6.46 1.49
C ALA A 21 -7.95 7.44 1.77
N LEU A 22 -9.20 6.99 1.76
CA LEU A 22 -10.34 7.84 2.13
C LEU A 22 -10.30 8.26 3.59
N LEU A 23 -9.90 7.37 4.53
CA LEU A 23 -9.71 7.72 5.94
C LEU A 23 -8.66 8.81 6.11
N VAL A 24 -7.50 8.65 5.44
CA VAL A 24 -6.41 9.64 5.45
C VAL A 24 -6.88 10.97 4.85
N THR A 25 -7.57 10.94 3.72
CA THR A 25 -8.10 12.15 3.05
C THR A 25 -9.11 12.87 3.93
N ALA A 26 -10.05 12.14 4.53
CA ALA A 26 -11.04 12.69 5.46
C ALA A 26 -10.38 13.35 6.68
N SER A 27 -9.39 12.67 7.27
CA SER A 27 -8.63 13.19 8.41
C SER A 27 -7.86 14.47 8.05
N LYS A 28 -7.19 14.52 6.89
CA LYS A 28 -6.51 15.73 6.40
C LYS A 28 -7.45 16.91 6.17
N ALA A 29 -8.70 16.62 5.80
CA ALA A 29 -9.75 17.62 5.66
C ALA A 29 -10.42 18.02 7.01
N GLY A 30 -9.96 17.46 8.13
CA GLY A 30 -10.53 17.72 9.46
C GLY A 30 -11.84 17.00 9.75
N ASN A 31 -12.23 16.03 8.92
CA ASN A 31 -13.45 15.24 9.10
C ASN A 31 -13.16 13.97 9.91
N GLN A 32 -14.02 13.66 10.87
CA GLN A 32 -13.98 12.36 11.53
C GLN A 32 -14.58 11.29 10.63
N ALA A 33 -13.83 10.24 10.38
CA ALA A 33 -14.26 9.09 9.60
C ALA A 33 -14.13 7.79 10.42
N ALA A 34 -15.04 6.86 10.18
CA ALA A 34 -15.05 5.52 10.74
C ALA A 34 -14.85 4.47 9.65
N TYR A 35 -14.30 3.32 10.01
CA TYR A 35 -14.18 2.16 9.13
C TYR A 35 -14.96 0.98 9.70
N TYR A 36 -15.55 0.20 8.80
CA TYR A 36 -16.22 -1.03 9.14
C TYR A 36 -16.08 -2.07 8.03
N LYS A 37 -15.67 -3.27 8.40
CA LYS A 37 -15.68 -4.47 7.55
C LYS A 37 -16.76 -5.39 8.08
N PRO A 38 -17.95 -5.48 7.45
CA PRO A 38 -19.10 -6.21 7.99
C PRO A 38 -18.83 -7.71 8.18
N PHE A 39 -18.12 -8.33 7.24
CA PHE A 39 -17.92 -9.79 7.22
C PHE A 39 -16.48 -10.17 6.96
N SER A 40 -15.99 -11.16 7.69
CA SER A 40 -14.67 -11.76 7.49
C SER A 40 -14.71 -13.25 7.81
N ASP A 41 -13.92 -14.02 7.08
CA ASP A 41 -13.71 -15.44 7.37
C ASP A 41 -12.75 -15.62 8.57
N GLU A 42 -11.95 -14.59 8.90
CA GLU A 42 -10.97 -14.55 10.00
C GLU A 42 -11.32 -13.48 11.04
N ARG A 43 -12.51 -13.57 11.66
CA ARG A 43 -13.12 -12.52 12.52
C ARG A 43 -12.19 -11.84 13.51
N THR A 44 -11.34 -12.60 14.21
CA THR A 44 -10.46 -12.09 15.28
C THR A 44 -9.02 -11.81 14.83
N ALA A 45 -8.65 -12.30 13.65
CA ALA A 45 -7.29 -12.19 13.10
C ALA A 45 -7.28 -11.50 11.71
N ASP A 46 -8.36 -10.80 11.34
CA ASP A 46 -8.45 -10.12 10.05
C ASP A 46 -7.39 -9.01 9.97
N SER A 47 -6.46 -9.17 9.02
CA SER A 47 -5.33 -8.26 8.83
C SER A 47 -5.74 -6.86 8.36
N ASP A 48 -6.86 -6.73 7.62
CA ASP A 48 -7.39 -5.43 7.21
C ASP A 48 -7.95 -4.67 8.41
N VAL A 49 -8.70 -5.38 9.27
CA VAL A 49 -9.26 -4.80 10.52
C VAL A 49 -8.14 -4.39 11.48
N ALA A 50 -7.11 -5.22 11.63
CA ALA A 50 -5.94 -4.90 12.47
C ALA A 50 -5.21 -3.65 11.97
N PHE A 51 -4.95 -3.57 10.68
CA PHE A 51 -4.33 -2.40 10.05
C PHE A 51 -5.19 -1.14 10.20
N MET A 52 -6.48 -1.21 9.87
CA MET A 52 -7.39 -0.08 9.96
C MET A 52 -7.59 0.41 11.40
N SER A 53 -7.54 -0.49 12.38
CA SER A 53 -7.58 -0.13 13.80
C SER A 53 -6.37 0.71 14.19
N GLY A 54 -5.16 0.30 13.81
CA GLY A 54 -3.93 1.07 14.07
C GLY A 54 -3.93 2.41 13.31
N LEU A 55 -4.42 2.44 12.08
CA LEU A 55 -4.51 3.68 11.29
C LEU A 55 -5.49 4.67 11.95
N LEU A 56 -6.70 4.22 12.33
CA LEU A 56 -7.69 5.06 13.01
C LEU A 56 -7.21 5.54 14.37
N GLU A 57 -6.52 4.70 15.14
CA GLU A 57 -5.91 5.12 16.40
C GLU A 57 -4.92 6.26 16.21
N SER A 58 -4.08 6.17 15.16
CA SER A 58 -3.08 7.21 14.85
C SER A 58 -3.69 8.55 14.43
N ILE A 59 -4.90 8.56 13.86
CA ILE A 59 -5.62 9.77 13.41
C ILE A 59 -6.77 10.19 14.33
N GLY A 60 -6.90 9.53 15.49
CA GLY A 60 -7.94 9.86 16.50
C GLY A 60 -9.36 9.47 16.10
N GLY A 61 -9.51 8.46 15.26
CA GLY A 61 -10.80 7.94 14.84
C GLY A 61 -11.45 6.97 15.82
N PRO A 62 -12.71 6.58 15.58
CA PRO A 62 -13.41 5.63 16.45
C PRO A 62 -12.90 4.19 16.31
N THR A 63 -13.09 3.39 17.34
CA THR A 63 -12.72 1.97 17.36
C THR A 63 -13.41 1.20 16.23
N VAL A 64 -12.65 0.36 15.53
CA VAL A 64 -13.16 -0.50 14.46
C VAL A 64 -13.98 -1.64 15.05
N PRO A 65 -15.22 -1.86 14.61
CA PRO A 65 -16.02 -2.98 15.06
C PRO A 65 -15.48 -4.34 14.57
N THR A 66 -15.68 -5.37 15.37
CA THR A 66 -15.33 -6.74 14.97
C THR A 66 -16.26 -7.21 13.85
N PRO A 67 -15.74 -7.83 12.78
CA PRO A 67 -16.56 -8.38 11.69
C PRO A 67 -17.49 -9.50 12.14
N GLY A 68 -18.64 -9.61 11.48
CA GLY A 68 -19.50 -10.78 11.55
C GLY A 68 -19.03 -11.94 10.68
N ASN A 69 -19.80 -13.03 10.66
CA ASN A 69 -19.52 -14.21 9.84
C ASN A 69 -20.38 -14.17 8.56
N LYS A 70 -19.82 -14.43 7.40
CA LYS A 70 -20.56 -14.40 6.11
C LYS A 70 -21.75 -15.37 6.02
N SER A 71 -21.81 -16.38 6.91
CA SER A 71 -22.74 -17.50 6.81
C SER A 71 -24.10 -17.28 7.47
N ASP A 72 -24.30 -16.21 8.24
CA ASP A 72 -25.52 -16.03 9.04
C ASP A 72 -26.47 -14.98 8.44
N SER A 73 -27.69 -15.40 8.13
CA SER A 73 -28.74 -14.54 7.54
C SER A 73 -29.23 -13.39 8.44
N GLY A 74 -28.91 -13.43 9.73
CA GLY A 74 -29.20 -12.34 10.69
C GLY A 74 -28.14 -11.24 10.76
N GLU A 75 -26.97 -11.44 10.16
CA GLU A 75 -25.83 -10.54 10.31
C GLU A 75 -25.93 -9.25 9.49
N LEU A 76 -26.76 -9.22 8.43
CA LEU A 76 -26.97 -7.99 7.67
C LEU A 76 -27.69 -6.92 8.53
N SER A 77 -28.69 -7.31 9.33
CA SER A 77 -29.38 -6.38 10.25
C SER A 77 -28.45 -5.89 11.34
N THR A 78 -27.56 -6.74 11.81
CA THR A 78 -26.50 -6.39 12.78
C THR A 78 -25.53 -5.40 12.15
N ALA A 79 -25.11 -5.65 10.92
CA ALA A 79 -24.22 -4.76 10.17
C ALA A 79 -24.86 -3.37 9.95
N GLN A 80 -26.15 -3.31 9.60
CA GLN A 80 -26.88 -2.05 9.46
C GLN A 80 -26.98 -1.29 10.79
N SER A 81 -27.23 -2.01 11.90
CA SER A 81 -27.27 -1.40 13.24
C SER A 81 -25.90 -0.85 13.64
N GLU A 82 -24.82 -1.54 13.29
CA GLU A 82 -23.46 -1.11 13.57
C GLU A 82 -23.08 0.13 12.74
N VAL A 83 -23.49 0.20 11.48
CA VAL A 83 -23.33 1.40 10.64
C VAL A 83 -24.04 2.59 11.29
N SER A 84 -25.29 2.43 11.71
CA SER A 84 -26.05 3.50 12.39
C SER A 84 -25.37 3.95 13.69
N ARG A 85 -24.72 3.04 14.42
CA ARG A 85 -23.93 3.37 15.61
C ARG A 85 -22.68 4.19 15.25
N LEU A 86 -22.02 3.87 14.13
CA LEU A 86 -20.86 4.61 13.66
C LEU A 86 -21.24 5.99 13.12
N GLU A 87 -22.38 6.13 12.44
CA GLU A 87 -22.94 7.42 11.99
C GLU A 87 -23.14 8.41 13.15
N SER A 88 -23.44 7.91 14.35
CA SER A 88 -23.55 8.76 15.54
C SER A 88 -22.20 9.25 16.08
N LYS A 89 -21.07 8.69 15.62
CA LYS A 89 -19.72 8.97 16.10
C LYS A 89 -18.82 9.64 15.08
N ALA A 90 -19.14 9.55 13.78
CA ALA A 90 -18.32 10.07 12.71
C ALA A 90 -19.18 10.69 11.60
N GLY A 91 -18.65 11.73 10.94
CA GLY A 91 -19.31 12.35 9.80
C GLY A 91 -19.29 11.51 8.53
N ILE A 92 -18.35 10.54 8.46
CA ILE A 92 -18.15 9.66 7.31
C ILE A 92 -17.99 8.23 7.83
N VAL A 93 -18.72 7.28 7.23
CA VAL A 93 -18.59 5.84 7.52
C VAL A 93 -18.14 5.12 6.25
N ILE A 94 -16.97 4.51 6.27
CA ILE A 94 -16.40 3.76 5.15
C ILE A 94 -16.58 2.27 5.43
N ILE A 95 -17.30 1.59 4.53
CA ILE A 95 -17.59 0.16 4.63
C ILE A 95 -16.77 -0.59 3.59
N GLU A 96 -15.98 -1.57 4.03
CA GLU A 96 -15.33 -2.49 3.10
C GLU A 96 -16.31 -3.57 2.67
N GLY A 97 -16.73 -3.50 1.43
CA GLY A 97 -17.71 -4.40 0.81
C GLY A 97 -17.09 -5.67 0.21
N PRO A 98 -17.90 -6.46 -0.49
CA PRO A 98 -17.50 -7.76 -1.04
C PRO A 98 -16.58 -7.65 -2.25
N ASP A 99 -16.04 -8.81 -2.67
CA ASP A 99 -15.25 -9.01 -3.89
C ASP A 99 -16.13 -9.43 -5.10
N ALA A 100 -17.36 -8.95 -5.15
CA ALA A 100 -18.34 -9.40 -6.14
C ALA A 100 -18.97 -8.25 -6.95
N SER A 101 -18.34 -7.06 -6.94
CA SER A 101 -18.86 -5.82 -7.53
C SER A 101 -20.24 -5.36 -7.03
N ALA A 102 -21.03 -6.23 -6.40
CA ALA A 102 -22.34 -5.92 -5.86
C ALA A 102 -22.28 -5.59 -4.36
N PRO A 103 -22.93 -4.50 -3.91
CA PRO A 103 -22.90 -4.09 -2.50
C PRO A 103 -23.74 -5.02 -1.59
N TYR A 104 -23.53 -4.91 -0.27
CA TYR A 104 -24.26 -5.71 0.74
C TYR A 104 -25.72 -5.30 0.97
N GLY A 105 -26.29 -4.37 0.22
CA GLY A 105 -27.64 -3.87 0.48
C GLY A 105 -27.74 -2.99 1.75
N ILE A 106 -26.63 -2.40 2.18
CA ILE A 106 -26.59 -1.34 3.17
C ILE A 106 -26.74 -0.01 2.41
N PRO A 107 -27.70 0.86 2.79
CA PRO A 107 -27.85 2.17 2.13
C PRO A 107 -26.55 2.96 2.19
N SER A 108 -25.97 3.25 1.03
CA SER A 108 -24.64 3.89 0.94
C SER A 108 -24.33 4.34 -0.48
N LYS A 109 -23.45 5.33 -0.63
CA LYS A 109 -22.76 5.59 -1.91
C LYS A 109 -21.80 4.43 -2.18
N VAL A 110 -21.78 3.91 -3.41
CA VAL A 110 -20.92 2.78 -3.78
C VAL A 110 -19.70 3.27 -4.57
N ILE A 111 -18.51 2.85 -4.16
CA ILE A 111 -17.28 3.00 -4.94
C ILE A 111 -16.88 1.62 -5.44
N LEU A 112 -16.81 1.47 -6.75
CA LEU A 112 -16.29 0.25 -7.39
C LEU A 112 -14.79 0.37 -7.59
N VAL A 113 -14.02 -0.55 -7.00
CA VAL A 113 -12.59 -0.72 -7.29
C VAL A 113 -12.43 -1.93 -8.22
N HIS A 114 -12.08 -1.65 -9.46
CA HIS A 114 -11.87 -2.68 -10.49
C HIS A 114 -10.38 -2.89 -10.74
N ARG A 115 -9.94 -4.14 -10.78
CA ARG A 115 -8.61 -4.55 -11.21
C ARG A 115 -8.72 -5.61 -12.29
N GLY A 116 -8.05 -5.40 -13.42
CA GLY A 116 -8.11 -6.35 -14.52
C GLY A 116 -8.38 -5.69 -15.89
N PRO A 117 -8.83 -6.49 -16.87
CA PRO A 117 -9.08 -6.01 -18.22
C PRO A 117 -10.16 -4.93 -18.28
N GLN A 118 -9.96 -3.93 -19.14
CA GLN A 118 -10.91 -2.82 -19.34
C GLN A 118 -12.30 -3.33 -19.80
N GLU A 119 -12.34 -4.39 -20.58
CA GLU A 119 -13.56 -4.96 -21.13
C GLU A 119 -14.53 -5.45 -20.05
N ALA A 120 -14.01 -5.85 -18.88
CA ALA A 120 -14.81 -6.32 -17.75
C ALA A 120 -15.34 -5.18 -16.86
N VAL A 121 -14.93 -3.94 -17.08
CA VAL A 121 -15.37 -2.78 -16.25
C VAL A 121 -16.88 -2.55 -16.38
N ALA A 122 -17.44 -2.66 -17.60
CA ALA A 122 -18.85 -2.43 -17.85
C ALA A 122 -19.78 -3.42 -17.09
N GLU A 123 -19.37 -4.68 -17.00
CA GLU A 123 -20.07 -5.71 -16.22
C GLU A 123 -20.00 -5.40 -14.72
N SER A 124 -18.82 -5.02 -14.22
CA SER A 124 -18.61 -4.63 -12.82
C SER A 124 -19.45 -3.40 -12.44
N VAL A 125 -19.51 -2.40 -13.33
CA VAL A 125 -20.36 -1.20 -13.15
C VAL A 125 -21.85 -1.59 -13.08
N SER A 126 -22.31 -2.46 -13.96
CA SER A 126 -23.70 -2.93 -13.93
C SER A 126 -24.04 -3.66 -12.62
N SER A 127 -23.12 -4.45 -12.11
CA SER A 127 -23.27 -5.19 -10.85
C SER A 127 -23.27 -4.28 -9.62
N ALA A 128 -22.57 -3.15 -9.67
CA ALA A 128 -22.49 -2.19 -8.56
C ALA A 128 -23.80 -1.45 -8.29
N GLY A 129 -24.71 -1.43 -9.27
CA GLY A 129 -26.08 -0.91 -9.09
C GLY A 129 -26.22 0.61 -9.26
N SER A 130 -27.39 1.12 -8.87
CA SER A 130 -27.78 2.54 -9.07
C SER A 130 -27.09 3.50 -8.13
N ASP A 131 -26.58 3.03 -7.00
CA ASP A 131 -25.95 3.86 -5.96
C ASP A 131 -24.46 4.07 -6.20
N LEU A 132 -23.97 3.67 -7.39
CA LEU A 132 -22.59 3.86 -7.82
C LEU A 132 -22.26 5.35 -7.87
N ALA A 133 -21.28 5.76 -7.08
CA ALA A 133 -20.82 7.14 -6.95
C ALA A 133 -19.47 7.39 -7.65
N ALA A 134 -18.62 6.37 -7.78
CA ALA A 134 -17.35 6.44 -8.51
C ALA A 134 -16.84 5.07 -8.94
N VAL A 135 -16.00 5.06 -9.97
CA VAL A 135 -15.25 3.89 -10.43
C VAL A 135 -13.75 4.17 -10.33
N VAL A 136 -13.03 3.27 -9.70
CA VAL A 136 -11.55 3.30 -9.62
C VAL A 136 -11.01 2.07 -10.34
N VAL A 137 -10.39 2.27 -11.50
CA VAL A 137 -9.68 1.21 -12.21
C VAL A 137 -8.23 1.22 -11.74
N ASN A 138 -7.87 0.24 -10.92
CA ASN A 138 -6.63 0.22 -10.16
C ASN A 138 -5.53 -0.64 -10.81
N ALA A 139 -4.29 -0.24 -10.59
CA ALA A 139 -3.08 -0.95 -11.04
C ALA A 139 -3.04 -1.20 -12.56
N VAL A 140 -3.40 -0.19 -13.33
CA VAL A 140 -3.32 -0.23 -14.79
C VAL A 140 -1.86 -0.07 -15.23
N PRO A 141 -1.34 -0.92 -16.15
CA PRO A 141 -0.01 -0.70 -16.69
C PRO A 141 0.14 0.71 -17.24
N ILE A 142 1.21 1.41 -16.85
CA ILE A 142 1.35 2.86 -17.10
C ILE A 142 1.24 3.21 -18.60
N HIS A 143 1.74 2.35 -19.48
CA HIS A 143 1.68 2.55 -20.93
C HIS A 143 0.26 2.40 -21.52
N ARG A 144 -0.68 1.77 -20.78
CA ARG A 144 -2.07 1.59 -21.22
C ARG A 144 -3.04 2.56 -20.54
N ARG A 145 -2.58 3.30 -19.54
CA ARG A 145 -3.45 4.17 -18.73
C ARG A 145 -4.32 5.10 -19.56
N ASP A 146 -3.72 5.80 -20.52
CA ASP A 146 -4.44 6.80 -21.33
C ASP A 146 -5.44 6.17 -22.32
N GLU A 147 -5.17 4.94 -22.77
CA GLU A 147 -6.09 4.14 -23.56
C GLU A 147 -7.32 3.77 -22.73
N VAL A 148 -7.10 3.24 -21.53
CA VAL A 148 -8.17 2.85 -20.60
C VAL A 148 -9.01 4.06 -20.19
N ALA A 149 -8.37 5.18 -19.87
CA ALA A 149 -9.07 6.41 -19.50
C ALA A 149 -9.98 6.94 -20.65
N ARG A 150 -9.49 6.90 -21.88
CA ARG A 150 -10.32 7.28 -23.04
C ARG A 150 -11.47 6.32 -23.28
N GLY A 151 -11.26 5.01 -23.09
CA GLY A 151 -12.31 4.01 -23.26
C GLY A 151 -13.41 4.09 -22.19
N LEU A 152 -13.14 4.71 -21.05
CA LEU A 152 -14.09 4.92 -19.96
C LEU A 152 -14.65 6.37 -19.93
N ALA A 153 -14.23 7.21 -20.85
CA ALA A 153 -14.77 8.56 -21.00
C ALA A 153 -16.27 8.47 -21.38
N GLY A 154 -17.13 9.11 -20.60
CA GLY A 154 -18.59 9.08 -20.84
C GLY A 154 -19.37 8.22 -19.85
N GLN A 155 -18.73 7.66 -18.82
CA GLN A 155 -19.44 7.12 -17.67
C GLN A 155 -20.23 8.25 -16.96
N SER A 156 -21.38 7.89 -16.40
CA SER A 156 -22.24 8.83 -15.66
C SER A 156 -21.68 9.26 -14.30
N VAL A 157 -20.64 8.58 -13.83
CA VAL A 157 -19.98 8.82 -12.54
C VAL A 157 -18.50 9.11 -12.76
N PRO A 158 -17.83 9.81 -11.83
CA PRO A 158 -16.39 10.02 -11.87
C PRO A 158 -15.60 8.71 -12.00
N VAL A 159 -14.59 8.70 -12.87
CA VAL A 159 -13.72 7.54 -13.09
C VAL A 159 -12.26 7.93 -12.84
N ALA A 160 -11.62 7.23 -11.92
CA ALA A 160 -10.17 7.31 -11.73
C ALA A 160 -9.49 6.10 -12.36
N VAL A 161 -8.51 6.33 -13.25
CA VAL A 161 -7.64 5.27 -13.80
C VAL A 161 -6.26 5.41 -13.17
N ILE A 162 -5.99 4.60 -12.16
CA ILE A 162 -4.77 4.63 -11.36
C ILE A 162 -3.75 3.68 -11.95
N PRO A 163 -2.57 4.17 -12.37
CA PRO A 163 -1.52 3.30 -12.89
C PRO A 163 -0.87 2.48 -11.77
N GLU A 164 -0.18 1.41 -12.17
CA GLU A 164 0.76 0.72 -11.30
C GLU A 164 1.76 1.72 -10.71
N SER A 165 1.92 1.68 -9.40
CA SER A 165 2.83 2.58 -8.68
C SER A 165 3.87 1.79 -7.90
N ARG A 166 5.14 2.16 -8.07
CA ARG A 166 6.25 1.56 -7.30
C ARG A 166 6.06 1.75 -5.80
N GLY A 167 5.53 2.91 -5.37
CA GLY A 167 5.26 3.17 -3.96
C GLY A 167 4.29 2.16 -3.33
N MET A 168 3.36 1.60 -4.12
CA MET A 168 2.45 0.54 -3.65
C MET A 168 3.11 -0.85 -3.62
N LEU A 169 4.19 -1.06 -4.39
CA LEU A 169 4.92 -2.34 -4.48
C LEU A 169 6.17 -2.39 -3.59
N THR A 170 6.37 -1.40 -2.72
CA THR A 170 7.51 -1.38 -1.81
C THR A 170 7.45 -2.52 -0.80
N VAL A 171 8.63 -3.04 -0.47
CA VAL A 171 8.87 -3.92 0.68
C VAL A 171 9.67 -3.15 1.71
N THR A 172 9.65 -3.60 2.96
CA THR A 172 10.47 -2.98 4.01
C THR A 172 11.87 -3.57 4.06
N VAL A 173 12.81 -2.87 4.69
CA VAL A 173 14.16 -3.37 4.95
C VAL A 173 14.11 -4.67 5.77
N GLY A 174 13.18 -4.78 6.73
CA GLY A 174 12.95 -5.99 7.52
C GLY A 174 12.48 -7.16 6.66
N GLN A 175 11.51 -6.93 5.76
CA GLN A 175 11.03 -7.97 4.82
C GLN A 175 12.13 -8.43 3.87
N LEU A 176 12.98 -7.51 3.40
CA LEU A 176 14.16 -7.87 2.60
C LEU A 176 15.13 -8.75 3.38
N THR A 177 15.44 -8.37 4.62
CA THR A 177 16.36 -9.12 5.50
C THR A 177 15.87 -10.54 5.73
N GLU A 178 14.59 -10.68 6.08
CA GLU A 178 13.96 -12.00 6.27
C GLU A 178 13.95 -12.83 4.97
N HIS A 179 13.60 -12.20 3.85
CA HIS A 179 13.51 -12.89 2.56
C HIS A 179 14.86 -13.45 2.09
N LEU A 180 15.94 -12.72 2.32
CA LEU A 180 17.29 -13.14 1.98
C LEU A 180 17.94 -14.06 3.02
N GLY A 181 17.28 -14.31 4.16
CA GLY A 181 17.89 -14.98 5.30
C GLY A 181 19.12 -14.23 5.83
N GLY A 182 19.07 -12.89 5.75
CA GLY A 182 20.17 -12.01 6.14
C GLY A 182 20.29 -11.83 7.66
N GLU A 183 21.48 -11.51 8.11
CA GLU A 183 21.78 -11.18 9.50
C GLU A 183 22.00 -9.67 9.64
N TRP A 184 21.45 -9.06 10.68
CA TRP A 184 21.74 -7.67 11.02
C TRP A 184 23.17 -7.56 11.55
N VAL A 185 23.98 -6.70 10.92
CA VAL A 185 25.36 -6.44 11.36
C VAL A 185 25.42 -5.58 12.63
N LEU A 186 24.43 -4.71 12.79
CA LEU A 186 24.23 -3.81 13.91
C LEU A 186 22.77 -3.93 14.37
N ASP A 187 22.43 -3.34 15.51
CA ASP A 187 21.03 -3.27 15.93
C ASP A 187 20.18 -2.64 14.81
N PRO A 188 19.04 -3.25 14.46
CA PRO A 188 18.24 -2.79 13.35
C PRO A 188 17.67 -1.40 13.61
N VAL A 189 18.02 -0.45 12.75
CA VAL A 189 17.40 0.87 12.65
C VAL A 189 16.61 0.93 11.35
N ASN A 190 15.52 1.69 11.32
CA ASN A 190 14.74 1.88 10.09
C ASN A 190 14.30 0.59 9.38
N ALA A 191 14.01 -0.48 10.15
CA ALA A 191 13.57 -1.76 9.59
C ALA A 191 12.29 -1.65 8.75
N ASP A 192 11.45 -0.67 9.04
CA ASP A 192 10.19 -0.38 8.34
C ASP A 192 10.37 0.57 7.15
N ALA A 193 11.60 1.03 6.87
CA ALA A 193 11.85 1.91 5.73
C ALA A 193 11.48 1.22 4.40
N PRO A 194 10.74 1.91 3.52
CA PRO A 194 10.28 1.32 2.26
C PRO A 194 11.44 1.24 1.25
N ILE A 195 11.53 0.13 0.54
CA ILE A 195 12.48 -0.08 -0.57
C ILE A 195 11.70 -0.06 -1.88
N GLU A 196 12.04 0.88 -2.75
CA GLU A 196 11.46 0.99 -4.09
C GLU A 196 12.37 0.41 -5.19
N ARG A 197 13.66 0.29 -4.90
CA ARG A 197 14.67 -0.11 -5.90
C ARG A 197 15.79 -0.92 -5.26
N PHE A 198 16.33 -1.82 -6.06
CA PHE A 198 17.53 -2.57 -5.76
C PHE A 198 18.65 -2.13 -6.71
N MET A 199 19.80 -1.78 -6.14
CA MET A 199 20.99 -1.36 -6.89
C MET A 199 22.13 -2.35 -6.59
N ILE A 200 22.83 -2.79 -7.63
CA ILE A 200 24.01 -3.63 -7.46
C ILE A 200 25.26 -2.74 -7.53
N GLY A 201 25.97 -2.65 -6.40
CA GLY A 201 27.24 -1.94 -6.29
C GLY A 201 28.39 -2.84 -6.78
N GLY A 202 28.64 -2.78 -8.08
CA GLY A 202 29.76 -3.48 -8.72
C GLY A 202 30.91 -2.54 -9.09
N ASN A 203 31.28 -2.49 -10.34
CA ASN A 203 32.23 -1.51 -10.87
C ASN A 203 31.46 -0.22 -11.19
N ILE A 204 31.89 0.87 -10.56
CA ILE A 204 31.34 2.19 -10.80
C ILE A 204 32.35 2.97 -11.63
N MET A 205 31.94 3.42 -12.80
CA MET A 205 32.74 4.29 -13.68
C MET A 205 32.52 5.77 -13.37
N ASP A 206 31.39 6.11 -12.73
CA ASP A 206 31.01 7.45 -12.31
C ASP A 206 31.46 7.73 -10.87
N GLU A 207 31.38 8.99 -10.48
CA GLU A 207 31.50 9.37 -9.06
C GLU A 207 30.37 8.67 -8.25
N GLY A 208 30.77 7.85 -7.27
CA GLY A 208 29.86 7.02 -6.49
C GLY A 208 28.65 7.76 -5.92
N PRO A 209 28.80 8.92 -5.26
CA PRO A 209 27.66 9.71 -4.75
C PRO A 209 26.66 10.13 -5.84
N THR A 210 27.16 10.48 -7.03
CA THR A 210 26.32 10.83 -8.18
C THR A 210 25.52 9.61 -8.67
N TYR A 211 26.13 8.44 -8.73
CA TYR A 211 25.50 7.21 -9.17
C TYR A 211 24.42 6.76 -8.17
N PHE A 212 24.76 6.65 -6.90
CA PHE A 212 23.83 6.20 -5.85
C PHE A 212 22.83 7.29 -5.42
N GLY A 213 23.07 8.56 -5.73
CA GLY A 213 22.13 9.65 -5.48
C GLY A 213 20.99 9.80 -6.48
N ARG A 214 20.91 8.95 -7.52
CA ARG A 214 19.92 9.11 -8.61
C ARG A 214 18.50 8.78 -8.17
N TYR A 215 18.33 7.80 -7.29
CA TYR A 215 17.00 7.29 -6.91
C TYR A 215 16.85 7.24 -5.40
N ALA A 216 15.68 7.61 -4.92
CA ALA A 216 15.33 7.48 -3.51
C ALA A 216 14.93 6.04 -3.16
N ASN A 217 14.93 5.75 -1.87
CA ASN A 217 14.42 4.50 -1.29
C ASN A 217 15.04 3.24 -1.92
N GLN A 218 16.37 3.23 -2.05
CA GLN A 218 17.10 2.12 -2.64
C GLN A 218 17.79 1.25 -1.59
N ALA A 219 17.79 -0.06 -1.83
CA ALA A 219 18.70 -1.02 -1.19
C ALA A 219 19.90 -1.26 -2.11
N VAL A 220 21.11 -1.14 -1.58
CA VAL A 220 22.33 -1.37 -2.36
C VAL A 220 22.94 -2.70 -1.96
N ILE A 221 23.14 -3.57 -2.93
CA ILE A 221 23.74 -4.90 -2.78
C ILE A 221 25.19 -4.81 -3.23
N THR A 222 26.14 -5.08 -2.36
CA THR A 222 27.57 -5.02 -2.68
C THR A 222 28.36 -6.04 -1.86
N ARG A 223 29.56 -6.35 -2.30
CA ARG A 223 30.42 -7.30 -1.59
C ARG A 223 30.96 -6.70 -0.29
N VAL A 224 31.11 -7.55 0.73
CA VAL A 224 31.66 -7.14 2.02
C VAL A 224 33.10 -6.65 1.91
N GLU A 225 33.87 -7.12 0.90
CA GLU A 225 35.25 -6.71 0.65
C GLU A 225 35.38 -5.38 -0.14
N ARG A 226 34.27 -4.66 -0.40
CA ARG A 226 34.28 -3.39 -1.17
C ARG A 226 33.86 -2.21 -0.28
N PRO A 227 34.66 -1.83 0.73
CA PRO A 227 34.38 -0.67 1.58
C PRO A 227 34.30 0.66 0.80
N ASP A 228 35.00 0.77 -0.33
CA ASP A 228 34.92 1.89 -1.25
C ASP A 228 33.51 2.11 -1.80
N ILE A 229 32.85 1.03 -2.26
CA ILE A 229 31.47 1.08 -2.78
C ILE A 229 30.48 1.27 -1.63
N GLN A 230 30.68 0.59 -0.50
CA GLN A 230 29.85 0.76 0.69
C GLN A 230 29.79 2.23 1.11
N MET A 231 30.96 2.88 1.20
CA MET A 231 31.02 4.31 1.53
C MET A 231 30.34 5.21 0.49
N ALA A 232 30.59 4.93 -0.80
CA ALA A 232 30.01 5.71 -1.89
C ALA A 232 28.49 5.59 -1.96
N SER A 233 27.93 4.47 -1.49
CA SER A 233 26.49 4.19 -1.52
C SER A 233 25.72 4.62 -0.27
N MET A 234 26.41 4.97 0.83
CA MET A 234 25.78 5.50 2.05
C MET A 234 25.39 6.97 1.88
N CYS A 235 24.28 7.22 1.20
CA CYS A 235 23.72 8.55 1.00
C CYS A 235 22.28 8.61 1.47
N ASP A 236 21.67 9.79 1.54
CA ASP A 236 20.30 10.03 2.00
C ASP A 236 19.23 9.30 1.17
N LYS A 237 19.61 8.71 0.03
CA LYS A 237 18.75 7.95 -0.86
C LYS A 237 18.77 6.43 -0.58
N THR A 238 19.68 5.97 0.28
CA THR A 238 19.90 4.55 0.55
C THR A 238 19.21 4.13 1.85
N CYS A 239 18.27 3.18 1.74
CA CYS A 239 17.54 2.62 2.88
C CYS A 239 18.36 1.59 3.65
N CYS A 240 19.20 0.81 2.95
CA CYS A 240 20.06 -0.21 3.56
C CYS A 240 21.18 -0.65 2.62
N LEU A 241 22.22 -1.26 3.19
CA LEU A 241 23.22 -1.99 2.43
C LEU A 241 23.08 -3.50 2.70
N VAL A 242 23.03 -4.29 1.64
CA VAL A 242 23.13 -5.75 1.68
C VAL A 242 24.56 -6.13 1.30
N LEU A 243 25.30 -6.65 2.29
CA LEU A 243 26.70 -7.04 2.18
C LEU A 243 26.78 -8.52 1.85
N THR A 244 27.32 -8.84 0.68
CA THR A 244 27.36 -10.20 0.15
C THR A 244 28.75 -10.82 0.34
N GLY A 245 28.79 -12.15 0.52
CA GLY A 245 30.00 -12.94 0.64
C GLY A 245 30.45 -13.21 2.08
N PRO A 246 31.52 -14.00 2.26
CA PRO A 246 32.06 -14.33 3.55
C PRO A 246 32.86 -13.16 4.16
N GLY A 247 32.87 -13.06 5.48
CA GLY A 247 33.58 -12.02 6.22
C GLY A 247 32.65 -10.99 6.85
N ASP A 248 33.24 -10.07 7.59
CA ASP A 248 32.51 -9.00 8.28
C ASP A 248 32.93 -7.63 7.71
N PRO A 249 32.03 -6.67 7.68
CA PRO A 249 32.38 -5.30 7.30
C PRO A 249 33.36 -4.69 8.31
N SER A 250 34.23 -3.79 7.84
CA SER A 250 35.19 -3.10 8.70
C SER A 250 34.50 -2.22 9.74
N ASP A 251 35.17 -2.00 10.88
CA ASP A 251 34.66 -1.14 11.95
C ASP A 251 34.41 0.30 11.47
N TYR A 252 35.19 0.76 10.47
CA TYR A 252 34.97 2.04 9.84
C TYR A 252 33.62 2.10 9.14
N ILE A 253 33.24 1.05 8.37
CA ILE A 253 31.95 0.97 7.71
C ILE A 253 30.80 0.89 8.73
N LYS A 254 30.96 0.10 9.79
CA LYS A 254 29.97 0.02 10.88
C LYS A 254 29.76 1.39 11.54
N SER A 255 30.85 2.11 11.81
CA SER A 255 30.79 3.45 12.41
C SER A 255 30.08 4.46 11.49
N GLU A 256 30.37 4.45 10.20
CA GLU A 256 29.71 5.37 9.25
C GLU A 256 28.22 5.01 9.03
N ALA A 257 27.88 3.73 9.02
CA ALA A 257 26.50 3.29 8.93
C ALA A 257 25.66 3.77 10.13
N LEU A 258 26.21 3.65 11.35
CA LEU A 258 25.57 4.17 12.57
C LEU A 258 25.36 5.69 12.53
N LYS A 259 26.33 6.45 12.05
CA LYS A 259 26.23 7.93 11.96
C LYS A 259 25.16 8.38 10.96
N ARG A 260 24.85 7.55 9.98
CA ARG A 260 23.92 7.88 8.88
C ARG A 260 22.60 7.15 8.98
N ASP A 261 22.39 6.38 10.05
CA ASP A 261 21.20 5.54 10.27
C ASP A 261 20.91 4.59 9.09
N VAL A 262 21.96 4.07 8.44
CA VAL A 262 21.85 3.14 7.33
C VAL A 262 22.03 1.69 7.83
N PRO A 263 20.99 0.86 7.82
CA PRO A 263 21.08 -0.54 8.23
C PRO A 263 22.06 -1.34 7.35
N LEU A 264 22.85 -2.20 7.99
CA LEU A 264 23.73 -3.15 7.33
C LEU A 264 23.18 -4.56 7.49
N ILE A 265 22.94 -5.24 6.38
CA ILE A 265 22.45 -6.63 6.31
C ILE A 265 23.55 -7.48 5.71
N GLN A 266 23.96 -8.55 6.41
CA GLN A 266 24.94 -9.51 5.91
C GLN A 266 24.23 -10.73 5.33
N VAL A 267 24.59 -11.11 4.10
CA VAL A 267 24.23 -12.40 3.47
C VAL A 267 25.48 -13.15 3.07
N ARG A 268 25.50 -14.46 3.27
CA ARG A 268 26.69 -15.30 3.01
C ARG A 268 26.82 -15.76 1.55
N THR A 269 25.77 -15.52 0.76
CA THR A 269 25.76 -15.79 -0.67
C THR A 269 26.59 -14.74 -1.44
N ASN A 270 26.99 -15.07 -2.66
CA ASN A 270 27.62 -14.08 -3.56
C ASN A 270 26.59 -13.10 -4.12
N THR A 271 27.06 -12.02 -4.75
CA THR A 271 26.18 -10.95 -5.25
C THR A 271 25.18 -11.43 -6.30
N LEU A 272 25.55 -12.37 -7.16
CA LEU A 272 24.66 -12.88 -8.20
C LEU A 272 23.54 -13.71 -7.59
N ASP A 273 23.88 -14.68 -6.76
CA ASP A 273 22.88 -15.51 -6.06
C ASP A 273 21.96 -14.67 -5.18
N THR A 274 22.49 -13.61 -4.55
CA THR A 274 21.68 -12.67 -3.75
C THR A 274 20.71 -11.89 -4.66
N ALA A 275 21.16 -11.46 -5.84
CA ALA A 275 20.30 -10.76 -6.80
C ALA A 275 19.19 -11.69 -7.33
N ASP A 276 19.52 -12.94 -7.64
CA ASP A 276 18.54 -13.94 -8.07
C ASP A 276 17.55 -14.28 -6.95
N ALA A 277 17.99 -14.28 -5.69
CA ALA A 277 17.13 -14.51 -4.54
C ALA A 277 16.11 -13.39 -4.28
N LEU A 278 16.24 -12.21 -4.92
CA LEU A 278 15.20 -11.18 -4.87
C LEU A 278 13.93 -11.59 -5.63
N ALA A 279 13.96 -12.65 -6.41
CA ALA A 279 12.79 -13.16 -7.10
C ALA A 279 11.67 -13.50 -6.08
N GLY A 280 10.44 -13.07 -6.36
CA GLY A 280 9.29 -13.28 -5.48
C GLY A 280 9.23 -12.36 -4.24
N LEU A 281 10.24 -11.51 -4.00
CA LEU A 281 10.20 -10.58 -2.86
C LEU A 281 9.03 -9.59 -2.96
N LEU A 282 8.74 -9.08 -4.16
CA LEU A 282 7.64 -8.13 -4.36
C LEU A 282 6.25 -8.74 -4.12
N ASP A 283 6.13 -10.06 -4.16
CA ASP A 283 4.88 -10.76 -3.80
C ASP A 283 4.57 -10.63 -2.30
N LYS A 284 5.58 -10.29 -1.48
CA LYS A 284 5.45 -10.00 -0.05
C LYS A 284 5.06 -8.54 0.23
N ALA A 285 4.94 -7.70 -0.81
CA ALA A 285 4.57 -6.31 -0.63
C ALA A 285 3.16 -6.21 -0.04
N ASP A 286 3.07 -5.77 1.21
CA ASP A 286 1.80 -5.54 1.89
C ASP A 286 1.33 -4.11 1.65
N ALA A 287 0.06 -3.95 1.25
CA ALA A 287 -0.57 -2.64 1.10
C ALA A 287 -0.93 -1.97 2.45
N ARG A 288 -0.86 -2.72 3.55
CA ARG A 288 -1.32 -2.33 4.88
C ARG A 288 -0.24 -1.56 5.66
N THR A 289 0.12 -0.39 5.16
CA THR A 289 1.01 0.54 5.87
C THR A 289 0.48 1.97 5.76
N ALA A 290 0.72 2.80 6.77
CA ALA A 290 0.31 4.21 6.76
C ALA A 290 0.93 4.97 5.56
N ALA A 291 2.20 4.71 5.25
CA ALA A 291 2.89 5.32 4.11
C ALA A 291 2.21 4.98 2.77
N LYS A 292 1.72 3.75 2.60
CA LYS A 292 0.98 3.35 1.38
C LYS A 292 -0.44 3.90 1.36
N ALA A 293 -1.09 4.06 2.51
CA ALA A 293 -2.37 4.74 2.60
C ALA A 293 -2.25 6.20 2.16
N ASP A 294 -1.24 6.93 2.65
CA ASP A 294 -0.92 8.28 2.21
C ASP A 294 -0.57 8.36 0.73
N HIS A 295 0.23 7.42 0.24
CA HIS A 295 0.61 7.35 -1.18
C HIS A 295 -0.61 7.12 -2.07
N PHE A 296 -1.50 6.19 -1.71
CA PHE A 296 -2.70 5.91 -2.48
C PHE A 296 -3.69 7.09 -2.43
N ALA A 297 -3.78 7.82 -1.30
CA ALA A 297 -4.54 9.07 -1.21
C ALA A 297 -4.05 10.11 -2.21
N GLY A 298 -2.74 10.30 -2.36
CA GLY A 298 -2.15 11.16 -3.38
C GLY A 298 -2.43 10.71 -4.81
N LEU A 299 -2.48 9.40 -5.07
CA LEU A 299 -2.90 8.87 -6.38
C LEU A 299 -4.38 9.17 -6.65
N LEU A 300 -5.25 9.00 -5.66
CA LEU A 300 -6.67 9.35 -5.79
C LEU A 300 -6.86 10.84 -6.08
N GLU A 301 -6.17 11.71 -5.37
CA GLU A 301 -6.23 13.17 -5.63
C GLU A 301 -5.76 13.50 -7.05
N THR A 302 -4.71 12.84 -7.53
CA THR A 302 -4.17 13.04 -8.88
C THR A 302 -5.13 12.59 -9.98
N TYR A 303 -5.78 11.43 -9.82
CA TYR A 303 -6.53 10.78 -10.90
C TYR A 303 -8.05 10.89 -10.80
N LEU A 304 -8.62 11.13 -9.62
CA LEU A 304 -10.04 11.42 -9.41
C LEU A 304 -10.28 12.93 -9.33
N GLY A 305 -9.29 13.70 -8.91
CA GLY A 305 -9.37 15.13 -8.66
C GLY A 305 -9.94 15.48 -7.27
N ALA A 306 -9.63 16.69 -6.80
CA ALA A 306 -10.11 17.18 -5.50
C ALA A 306 -11.64 17.27 -5.44
N GLU A 307 -12.29 17.75 -6.51
CA GLU A 307 -13.75 17.84 -6.59
C GLU A 307 -14.43 16.47 -6.51
N GLY A 308 -13.88 15.46 -7.20
CA GLY A 308 -14.38 14.09 -7.14
C GLY A 308 -14.27 13.47 -5.75
N LEU A 309 -13.17 13.72 -5.05
CA LEU A 309 -12.99 13.28 -3.66
C LEU A 309 -13.94 13.99 -2.70
N GLU A 310 -14.13 15.30 -2.85
CA GLU A 310 -15.07 16.08 -2.03
C GLU A 310 -16.51 15.58 -2.20
N GLN A 311 -16.94 15.30 -3.44
CA GLN A 311 -18.27 14.74 -3.73
C GLN A 311 -18.48 13.36 -3.10
N LEU A 312 -17.43 12.56 -2.99
CA LEU A 312 -17.51 11.24 -2.33
C LEU A 312 -17.66 11.37 -0.82
N LEU A 313 -16.93 12.30 -0.22
CA LEU A 313 -16.85 12.48 1.23
C LEU A 313 -17.95 13.39 1.82
N SER A 314 -18.76 14.03 0.95
CA SER A 314 -19.89 14.89 1.35
C SER A 314 -21.25 14.09 1.59
#